data_03db94072dae7126178d2fcd7e9da504
#
_entry.id   03db94072dae7126178d2fcd7e9da504
#
_cell.length_a   1.000
_cell.length_b   1.000
_cell.length_c   1.000
_cell.angle_alpha   90.00
_cell.angle_beta   90.00
_cell.angle_gamma   90.00
#
_symmetry.space_group_name_H-M   'P 1'
#
loop_
_entity.id
_entity.type
_entity.pdbx_description
1 polymer ?
#
loop_
_entity_poly.entity_id
_entity_poly.type
_entity_poly.pdbx_seq_one_letter_code
_entity_poly.pdbx_strand_id
1 'polypeptide(L)'
;MTVTFFGHRNTPDSVQPILKKTLIQLIVNEDADTFYVGNEGSFDRMVYGTLKELRKIYPFIEYKVVLAYLTKRKSDFYTVEPADTLFPDVLLNTPLKFAVAKRNGIMLKLADTVVMYACMPGNTWNLKAAAEDKGKRIINLYNADRK
;
A
#
# COMPACT_ATOMS: atom_id res chain seq x y z
N MET A 1 -3.39 4.06 14.38
CA MET A 1 -2.11 4.07 13.66
C MET A 1 -2.38 3.84 12.18
N THR A 2 -1.70 4.59 11.34
CA THR A 2 -1.90 4.56 9.88
C THR A 2 -0.78 3.75 9.21
N VAL A 3 -1.16 2.87 8.29
CA VAL A 3 -0.25 1.97 7.57
C VAL A 3 -0.38 2.21 6.07
N THR A 4 0.74 2.27 5.36
CA THR A 4 0.73 2.30 3.91
C THR A 4 1.60 1.16 3.35
N PHE A 5 1.54 0.96 2.04
CA PHE A 5 2.09 -0.24 1.41
C PHE A 5 2.80 0.11 0.10
N PHE A 6 3.96 -0.46 -0.10
CA PHE A 6 4.67 -0.37 -1.39
C PHE A 6 5.30 -1.72 -1.70
N GLY A 7 5.10 -2.21 -2.90
CA GLY A 7 5.67 -3.48 -3.32
C GLY A 7 5.88 -3.54 -4.82
N HIS A 8 6.56 -4.59 -5.25
CA HIS A 8 6.85 -4.78 -6.66
C HIS A 8 5.58 -5.15 -7.43
N ARG A 9 5.53 -4.70 -8.68
CA ARG A 9 4.42 -4.98 -9.59
C ARG A 9 4.20 -6.50 -9.79
N ASN A 10 5.26 -7.28 -9.69
CA ASN A 10 5.25 -8.73 -9.85
C ASN A 10 5.53 -9.48 -8.54
N THR A 11 4.95 -9.03 -7.45
CA THR A 11 5.10 -9.70 -6.15
C THR A 11 4.47 -11.10 -6.19
N PRO A 12 5.19 -12.14 -5.75
CA PRO A 12 4.66 -13.51 -5.77
C PRO A 12 3.46 -13.69 -4.84
N ASP A 13 2.51 -14.53 -5.24
CA ASP A 13 1.34 -14.85 -4.43
C ASP A 13 1.69 -15.47 -3.07
N SER A 14 2.85 -16.11 -2.98
CA SER A 14 3.33 -16.71 -1.73
C SER A 14 3.54 -15.69 -0.61
N VAL A 15 3.57 -14.40 -0.92
CA VAL A 15 3.70 -13.32 0.06
C VAL A 15 2.40 -13.10 0.83
N GLN A 16 1.26 -13.49 0.28
CA GLN A 16 -0.05 -13.21 0.89
C GLN A 16 -0.19 -13.72 2.33
N PRO A 17 0.20 -14.95 2.67
CA PRO A 17 0.07 -15.41 4.06
C PRO A 17 0.86 -14.58 5.06
N ILE A 18 2.08 -14.18 4.73
CA ILE A 18 2.89 -13.36 5.63
C ILE A 18 2.36 -11.93 5.71
N LEU A 19 1.83 -11.40 4.61
CA LEU A 19 1.15 -10.11 4.59
C LEU A 19 -0.05 -10.13 5.55
N LYS A 20 -0.91 -11.13 5.43
CA LYS A 20 -2.09 -11.26 6.27
C LYS A 20 -1.71 -11.36 7.75
N LYS A 21 -0.73 -12.19 8.07
CA LYS A 21 -0.26 -12.35 9.45
C LYS A 21 0.28 -11.03 10.00
N THR A 22 1.06 -10.30 9.21
CA THR A 22 1.61 -9.00 9.60
C THR A 22 0.50 -8.00 9.87
N LEU A 23 -0.50 -7.92 9.00
CA LEU A 23 -1.62 -7.00 9.18
C LEU A 23 -2.44 -7.33 10.42
N ILE A 24 -2.68 -8.61 10.69
CA ILE A 24 -3.40 -9.02 11.91
C ILE A 24 -2.63 -8.57 13.15
N GLN A 25 -1.31 -8.75 13.16
CA GLN A 25 -0.48 -8.30 14.29
C GLN A 25 -0.55 -6.79 14.49
N LEU A 26 -0.52 -6.01 13.39
CA LEU A 26 -0.61 -4.57 13.48
C LEU A 26 -1.98 -4.13 14.01
N ILE A 27 -3.06 -4.77 13.56
CA ILE A 27 -4.42 -4.45 13.99
C ILE A 27 -4.62 -4.79 15.46
N VAL A 28 -4.24 -6.00 15.87
CA VAL A 28 -4.54 -6.52 17.20
C VAL A 28 -3.59 -5.95 18.26
N ASN A 29 -2.30 -5.85 17.94
CA ASN A 29 -1.28 -5.50 18.94
C ASN A 29 -0.82 -4.05 18.90
N GLU A 30 -1.06 -3.32 17.81
CA GLU A 30 -0.49 -1.98 17.62
C GLU A 30 -1.53 -0.94 17.20
N ASP A 31 -2.81 -1.26 17.33
CA ASP A 31 -3.92 -0.34 17.06
C ASP A 31 -3.94 0.22 15.64
N ALA A 32 -3.49 -0.55 14.65
CA ALA A 32 -3.60 -0.18 13.26
C ALA A 32 -5.06 -0.18 12.84
N ASP A 33 -5.56 0.94 12.37
CA ASP A 33 -6.96 1.12 12.03
C ASP A 33 -7.20 1.80 10.69
N THR A 34 -6.17 2.38 10.10
CA THR A 34 -6.26 3.12 8.84
C THR A 34 -5.18 2.65 7.87
N PHE A 35 -5.59 2.34 6.64
CA PHE A 35 -4.71 1.73 5.64
C PHE A 35 -4.85 2.43 4.30
N TYR A 36 -3.73 2.79 3.68
CA TYR A 36 -3.69 3.39 2.35
C TYR A 36 -2.84 2.55 1.43
N VAL A 37 -3.38 2.18 0.29
CA VAL A 37 -2.70 1.37 -0.73
C VAL A 37 -2.88 1.98 -2.10
N GLY A 38 -1.93 1.76 -3.00
CA GLY A 38 -2.05 2.17 -4.40
C GLY A 38 -2.90 1.18 -5.20
N ASN A 39 -2.96 1.39 -6.51
CA ASN A 39 -3.78 0.55 -7.39
C ASN A 39 -2.98 -0.01 -8.56
N GLU A 40 -1.69 -0.26 -8.38
CA GLU A 40 -0.81 -0.72 -9.45
C GLU A 40 -0.06 -1.98 -9.05
N GLY A 41 -0.24 -3.05 -9.82
CA GLY A 41 0.53 -4.27 -9.67
C GLY A 41 -0.05 -5.27 -8.68
N SER A 42 0.65 -6.40 -8.57
CA SER A 42 0.16 -7.55 -7.82
C SER A 42 0.21 -7.34 -6.30
N PHE A 43 1.21 -6.61 -5.82
CA PHE A 43 1.28 -6.34 -4.37
C PHE A 43 0.09 -5.52 -3.90
N ASP A 44 -0.22 -4.43 -4.61
CA ASP A 44 -1.36 -3.57 -4.26
C ASP A 44 -2.67 -4.35 -4.29
N ARG A 45 -2.88 -5.19 -5.30
CA ARG A 45 -4.08 -6.03 -5.39
C ARG A 45 -4.16 -7.01 -4.24
N MET A 46 -3.04 -7.62 -3.88
CA MET A 46 -2.95 -8.55 -2.76
C MET A 46 -3.33 -7.87 -1.45
N VAL A 47 -2.81 -6.66 -1.21
CA VAL A 47 -3.12 -5.86 -0.03
C VAL A 47 -4.60 -5.52 0.03
N TYR A 48 -5.15 -5.03 -1.07
CA TYR A 48 -6.57 -4.68 -1.13
C TYR A 48 -7.46 -5.88 -0.81
N GLY A 49 -7.20 -7.02 -1.43
CA GLY A 49 -7.96 -8.24 -1.18
C GLY A 49 -7.87 -8.70 0.27
N THR A 50 -6.69 -8.60 0.86
CA THR A 50 -6.46 -8.97 2.25
C THR A 50 -7.18 -8.02 3.21
N LEU A 51 -7.16 -6.72 2.95
CA LEU A 51 -7.87 -5.74 3.77
C LEU A 51 -9.38 -5.92 3.71
N LYS A 52 -9.94 -6.22 2.53
CA LYS A 52 -11.37 -6.54 2.41
C LYS A 52 -11.76 -7.73 3.27
N GLU A 53 -10.94 -8.76 3.27
CA GLU A 53 -11.13 -9.96 4.06
C GLU A 53 -11.05 -9.65 5.56
N LEU A 54 -10.04 -8.89 5.96
CA LEU A 54 -9.83 -8.55 7.37
C LEU A 54 -10.90 -7.63 7.93
N ARG A 55 -11.49 -6.76 7.11
CA ARG A 55 -12.57 -5.88 7.56
C ARG A 55 -13.81 -6.65 8.00
N LYS A 56 -14.01 -7.83 7.47
CA LYS A 56 -15.12 -8.70 7.90
C LYS A 56 -14.92 -9.20 9.33
N ILE A 57 -13.66 -9.33 9.75
CA ILE A 57 -13.29 -9.79 11.10
C ILE A 57 -13.11 -8.59 12.04
N TYR A 58 -12.52 -7.51 11.53
CA TYR A 58 -12.21 -6.30 12.28
C TYR A 58 -12.96 -5.12 11.64
N PRO A 59 -14.28 -4.97 11.91
CA PRO A 59 -15.09 -3.97 11.18
C PRO A 59 -14.71 -2.52 11.45
N PHE A 60 -13.89 -2.26 12.45
CA PHE A 60 -13.46 -0.90 12.78
C PHE A 60 -12.31 -0.39 11.89
N ILE A 61 -11.66 -1.25 11.11
CA ILE A 61 -10.58 -0.78 10.23
C ILE A 61 -11.15 -0.03 9.01
N GLU A 62 -10.41 0.96 8.56
CA GLU A 62 -10.71 1.72 7.37
C GLU A 62 -9.57 1.61 6.38
N TYR A 63 -9.87 1.46 5.11
CA TYR A 63 -8.86 1.41 4.07
C TYR A 63 -9.32 2.16 2.83
N LYS A 64 -8.37 2.73 2.12
CA LYS A 64 -8.62 3.42 0.86
C LYS A 64 -7.54 3.05 -0.14
N VAL A 65 -7.97 2.86 -1.38
CA VAL A 65 -7.08 2.74 -2.53
C VAL A 65 -6.87 4.14 -3.07
N VAL A 66 -5.66 4.65 -2.95
CA VAL A 66 -5.32 6.02 -3.33
C VAL A 66 -4.97 6.03 -4.81
N LEU A 67 -5.76 6.74 -5.60
CA LEU A 67 -5.61 6.78 -7.04
C LEU A 67 -4.66 7.89 -7.46
N ALA A 68 -3.77 7.60 -8.43
CA ALA A 68 -2.93 8.61 -9.05
C ALA A 68 -3.64 9.31 -10.21
N TYR A 69 -4.62 8.62 -10.82
CA TYR A 69 -5.37 9.12 -11.97
C TYR A 69 -6.86 8.86 -11.78
N LEU A 70 -7.71 9.77 -12.28
CA LEU A 70 -9.16 9.55 -12.32
C LEU A 70 -9.57 8.60 -13.43
N THR A 71 -8.85 8.63 -14.57
CA THR A 71 -9.16 7.80 -15.72
C THR A 71 -8.40 6.49 -15.64
N LYS A 72 -9.13 5.38 -15.67
CA LYS A 72 -8.53 4.05 -15.59
C LYS A 72 -8.12 3.56 -16.97
N ARG A 73 -6.94 2.96 -17.03
CA ARG A 73 -6.58 2.07 -18.13
C ARG A 73 -6.82 0.65 -17.63
N LYS A 74 -7.71 -0.08 -18.29
CA LYS A 74 -8.12 -1.40 -17.83
C LYS A 74 -6.96 -2.39 -17.67
N SER A 75 -5.91 -2.22 -18.46
CA SER A 75 -4.73 -3.09 -18.42
C SER A 75 -3.80 -2.84 -17.23
N ASP A 76 -3.92 -1.67 -16.58
CA ASP A 76 -2.96 -1.25 -15.55
C ASP A 76 -3.49 -1.43 -14.13
N PHE A 77 -4.80 -1.61 -13.97
CA PHE A 77 -5.43 -1.57 -12.67
C PHE A 77 -6.25 -2.84 -12.39
N TYR A 78 -6.23 -3.29 -11.16
CA TYR A 78 -7.17 -4.28 -10.67
C TYR A 78 -8.50 -3.59 -10.34
N THR A 79 -9.56 -4.39 -10.22
CA THR A 79 -10.90 -3.85 -9.94
C THR A 79 -11.00 -3.40 -8.49
N VAL A 80 -11.35 -2.13 -8.29
CA VAL A 80 -11.55 -1.53 -6.96
C VAL A 80 -12.96 -0.96 -6.88
N GLU A 81 -13.66 -1.22 -5.78
CA GLU A 81 -14.98 -0.64 -5.56
C GLU A 81 -14.85 0.88 -5.41
N PRO A 82 -15.70 1.66 -6.09
CA PRO A 82 -15.60 3.13 -6.02
C PRO A 82 -15.63 3.69 -4.59
N ALA A 83 -16.39 3.09 -3.69
CA ALA A 83 -16.46 3.52 -2.29
C ALA A 83 -15.12 3.37 -1.55
N ASP A 84 -14.24 2.49 -2.04
CA ASP A 84 -12.93 2.23 -1.43
C ASP A 84 -11.83 3.12 -2.01
N THR A 85 -12.15 4.02 -2.95
CA THR A 85 -11.14 4.83 -3.62
C THR A 85 -11.02 6.23 -3.01
N LEU A 86 -9.82 6.79 -3.11
CA LEU A 86 -9.53 8.17 -2.72
C LEU A 86 -8.64 8.79 -3.80
N PHE A 87 -9.09 9.92 -4.34
CA PHE A 87 -8.29 10.71 -5.27
C PHE A 87 -7.92 12.05 -4.62
N PRO A 88 -6.64 12.24 -4.22
CA PRO A 88 -6.24 13.50 -3.58
C PRO A 88 -6.39 14.70 -4.53
N ASP A 89 -7.01 15.78 -4.04
CA ASP A 89 -7.29 16.98 -4.85
C ASP A 89 -6.03 17.56 -5.49
N VAL A 90 -4.91 17.50 -4.79
CA VAL A 90 -3.64 18.04 -5.30
C VAL A 90 -3.22 17.37 -6.62
N LEU A 91 -3.69 16.15 -6.88
CA LEU A 91 -3.34 15.43 -8.11
C LEU A 91 -4.09 15.95 -9.33
N LEU A 92 -5.17 16.73 -9.16
CA LEU A 92 -5.88 17.35 -10.28
C LEU A 92 -4.96 18.27 -11.10
N ASN A 93 -4.02 18.93 -10.44
CA ASN A 93 -3.10 19.87 -11.07
C ASN A 93 -1.69 19.32 -11.24
N THR A 94 -1.49 18.02 -10.95
CA THR A 94 -0.18 17.39 -11.08
C THR A 94 -0.03 16.80 -12.49
N PRO A 95 1.05 17.11 -13.22
CA PRO A 95 1.30 16.48 -14.51
C PRO A 95 1.30 14.96 -14.40
N LEU A 96 0.71 14.27 -15.39
CA LEU A 96 0.54 12.83 -15.35
C LEU A 96 1.84 12.07 -15.10
N LYS A 97 2.95 12.54 -15.65
CA LYS A 97 4.25 11.88 -15.45
C LYS A 97 4.76 11.92 -14.01
N PHE A 98 4.20 12.80 -13.17
CA PHE A 98 4.57 12.92 -11.75
C PHE A 98 3.49 12.40 -10.81
N ALA A 99 2.34 11.98 -11.35
CA ALA A 99 1.18 11.65 -10.53
C ALA A 99 1.42 10.45 -9.60
N VAL A 100 2.06 9.39 -10.08
CA VAL A 100 2.33 8.20 -9.26
C VAL A 100 3.29 8.54 -8.12
N ALA A 101 4.39 9.26 -8.42
CA ALA A 101 5.35 9.67 -7.42
C ALA A 101 4.72 10.59 -6.37
N LYS A 102 3.87 11.52 -6.80
CA LYS A 102 3.16 12.43 -5.90
C LYS A 102 2.20 11.68 -4.98
N ARG A 103 1.42 10.74 -5.54
CA ARG A 103 0.53 9.87 -4.77
C ARG A 103 1.30 9.08 -3.73
N ASN A 104 2.41 8.46 -4.12
CA ASN A 104 3.24 7.68 -3.20
C ASN A 104 3.79 8.55 -2.06
N GLY A 105 4.19 9.78 -2.37
CA GLY A 105 4.64 10.74 -1.36
C GLY A 105 3.56 11.10 -0.36
N ILE A 106 2.32 11.26 -0.83
CA ILE A 106 1.17 11.54 0.04
C ILE A 106 0.93 10.35 0.98
N MET A 107 0.91 9.13 0.45
CA MET A 107 0.72 7.93 1.26
C MET A 107 1.80 7.80 2.31
N LEU A 108 3.05 8.04 1.92
CA LEU A 108 4.19 7.96 2.83
C LEU A 108 4.08 8.99 3.96
N LYS A 109 3.67 10.20 3.64
CA LYS A 109 3.50 11.28 4.62
C LYS A 109 2.44 10.95 5.67
N LEU A 110 1.33 10.32 5.25
CA LEU A 110 0.23 10.00 6.13
C LEU A 110 0.52 8.80 7.05
N ALA A 111 1.47 7.96 6.68
CA ALA A 111 1.69 6.69 7.37
C ALA A 111 2.61 6.82 8.58
N ASP A 112 2.35 6.01 9.59
CA ASP A 112 3.26 5.77 10.72
C ASP A 112 4.16 4.56 10.42
N THR A 113 3.60 3.55 9.77
CA THR A 113 4.28 2.30 9.43
C THR A 113 4.11 2.02 7.93
N VAL A 114 5.17 1.53 7.32
CA VAL A 114 5.19 1.18 5.90
C VAL A 114 5.46 -0.32 5.78
N VAL A 115 4.51 -1.05 5.21
CA VAL A 115 4.64 -2.47 4.92
C VAL A 115 5.05 -2.62 3.45
N MET A 116 6.15 -3.27 3.20
CA MET A 116 6.75 -3.33 1.87
C MET A 116 7.10 -4.74 1.44
N TYR A 117 7.20 -4.92 0.13
CA TYR A 117 7.89 -6.06 -0.45
C TYR A 117 8.94 -5.52 -1.43
N ALA A 118 10.16 -5.35 -0.95
CA ALA A 118 11.25 -4.76 -1.70
C ALA A 118 12.45 -5.72 -1.69
N CYS A 119 12.70 -6.37 -2.82
CA CYS A 119 13.77 -7.38 -2.95
C CYS A 119 14.82 -7.04 -4.00
N MET A 120 14.62 -5.97 -4.77
CA MET A 120 15.54 -5.57 -5.84
C MET A 120 15.54 -4.06 -6.00
N PRO A 121 16.63 -3.47 -6.55
CA PRO A 121 16.68 -2.05 -6.84
C PRO A 121 15.54 -1.61 -7.77
N GLY A 122 15.08 -0.37 -7.62
CA GLY A 122 14.01 0.20 -8.43
C GLY A 122 13.16 1.14 -7.60
N ASN A 123 11.94 1.40 -8.09
CA ASN A 123 11.04 2.39 -7.49
C ASN A 123 10.66 2.03 -6.05
N THR A 124 10.32 0.77 -5.80
CA THR A 124 9.96 0.30 -4.45
C THR A 124 11.14 0.43 -3.48
N TRP A 125 12.35 0.10 -3.94
CA TRP A 125 13.56 0.25 -3.15
C TRP A 125 13.84 1.71 -2.79
N ASN A 126 13.60 2.62 -3.74
CA ASN A 126 13.76 4.04 -3.50
C ASN A 126 12.75 4.56 -2.48
N LEU A 127 11.52 4.04 -2.49
CA LEU A 127 10.51 4.37 -1.48
C LEU A 127 10.92 3.88 -0.09
N LYS A 128 11.59 2.76 0.00
CA LYS A 128 12.15 2.26 1.26
C LYS A 128 13.14 3.27 1.84
N ALA A 129 14.07 3.76 1.02
CA ALA A 129 15.04 4.76 1.44
C ALA A 129 14.36 6.05 1.88
N ALA A 130 13.35 6.50 1.14
CA ALA A 130 12.58 7.70 1.49
C ALA A 130 11.86 7.54 2.82
N ALA A 131 11.29 6.36 3.09
CA ALA A 131 10.63 6.07 4.35
C ALA A 131 11.61 6.08 5.52
N GLU A 132 12.80 5.51 5.34
CA GLU A 132 13.86 5.54 6.34
C GLU A 132 14.28 6.97 6.68
N ASP A 133 14.46 7.81 5.65
CA ASP A 133 14.83 9.21 5.83
C ASP A 133 13.77 10.00 6.62
N LYS A 134 12.52 9.62 6.51
CA LYS A 134 11.42 10.27 7.23
C LYS A 134 11.18 9.66 8.62
N GLY A 135 12.00 8.70 9.02
CA GLY A 135 11.88 8.06 10.33
C GLY A 135 10.67 7.14 10.46
N LYS A 136 10.11 6.68 9.35
CA LYS A 136 8.97 5.77 9.37
C LYS A 136 9.41 4.35 9.73
N ARG A 137 8.57 3.63 10.44
CA ARG A 137 8.80 2.21 10.69
C ARG A 137 8.57 1.44 9.41
N ILE A 138 9.49 0.55 9.07
CA ILE A 138 9.42 -0.24 7.85
C ILE A 138 9.37 -1.73 8.21
N ILE A 139 8.40 -2.44 7.63
CA ILE A 139 8.31 -3.89 7.70
C ILE A 139 8.46 -4.40 6.27
N ASN A 140 9.61 -4.97 5.94
CA ASN A 140 9.86 -5.51 4.62
C ASN A 140 9.56 -7.01 4.63
N LEU A 141 8.46 -7.40 3.98
CA LEU A 141 7.99 -8.77 3.94
C LEU A 141 8.94 -9.71 3.20
N TYR A 142 9.78 -9.19 2.33
CA TYR A 142 10.77 -9.98 1.62
C TYR A 142 11.68 -10.72 2.59
N ASN A 143 12.17 -10.03 3.60
CA ASN A 143 13.03 -10.64 4.61
C ASN A 143 12.28 -11.65 5.48
N ALA A 144 11.01 -11.37 5.80
CA ALA A 144 10.16 -12.26 6.57
C ALA A 144 9.79 -13.51 5.79
N ASP A 145 9.53 -13.37 4.48
CA ASP A 145 9.15 -14.46 3.58
C ASP A 145 10.29 -15.47 3.41
N ARG A 146 11.53 -15.04 3.54
CA ARG A 146 12.72 -15.90 3.38
C ARG A 146 13.07 -16.70 4.62
N LYS A 147 12.46 -16.41 5.71
CA LYS A 147 12.64 -17.13 6.96
C LYS A 147 11.56 -18.20 7.11
#